data_69ba71cd3cefba6ebfd82eaa3c0e902e
#
_entry.id   69ba71cd3cefba6ebfd82eaa3c0e902e
#
_cell.length_a   1.000
_cell.length_b   1.000
_cell.length_c   1.000
_cell.angle_alpha   90.00
_cell.angle_beta   90.00
_cell.angle_gamma   90.00
#
_symmetry.space_group_name_H-M   'P 1'
#
loop_
_entity.id
_entity.type
_entity.pdbx_description
1 polymer ?
#
loop_
_entity_poly.entity_id
_entity_poly.type
_entity_poly.pdbx_seq_one_letter_code
_entity_poly.pdbx_strand_id
1 'polypeptide(L)'
;IEQNKKIGALSKGYRQRVGLAQAMIHDPEVLILDEPTSGLDPNQLVEIRELIRKIGKEKTLMLSTHIMQEAEAICDRVVILSKGEIVADTPTQRLHSDSGIKTVFVEFEGEVTKSQLMKIKDIERVVQKDKGWLLYSSSGDPRPKVSRFSQEHNLIILTLQLEQKSLAAVFKDLTN
;
A
#
# COMPACT_ATOMS: atom_id res chain seq x y z
N ILE A 1 35.02 -3.00 -10.99
CA ILE A 1 34.20 -4.22 -11.00
C ILE A 1 34.25 -4.79 -9.59
N GLU A 2 33.11 -5.07 -8.97
CA GLU A 2 32.95 -5.46 -7.55
C GLU A 2 33.38 -6.92 -7.27
N GLN A 3 33.54 -7.74 -8.33
CA GLN A 3 33.80 -9.18 -8.23
C GLN A 3 35.07 -9.58 -7.47
N ASN A 4 36.05 -8.68 -7.35
CA ASN A 4 37.32 -8.94 -6.65
C ASN A 4 37.33 -8.46 -5.21
N LYS A 5 36.23 -7.88 -4.73
CA LYS A 5 36.10 -7.40 -3.34
C LYS A 5 35.62 -8.53 -2.42
N LYS A 6 36.07 -8.51 -1.19
CA LYS A 6 35.46 -9.35 -0.13
C LYS A 6 34.00 -8.93 0.08
N ILE A 7 33.09 -9.87 0.34
CA ILE A 7 31.65 -9.59 0.57
C ILE A 7 31.44 -8.49 1.60
N GLY A 8 32.21 -8.48 2.69
CA GLY A 8 32.14 -7.44 3.72
C GLY A 8 32.49 -6.01 3.24
N ALA A 9 33.23 -5.88 2.13
CA ALA A 9 33.60 -4.58 1.53
C ALA A 9 32.58 -4.10 0.47
N LEU A 10 31.55 -4.90 0.17
CA LEU A 10 30.49 -4.54 -0.76
C LEU A 10 29.50 -3.56 -0.11
N SER A 11 28.83 -2.74 -0.94
CA SER A 11 27.67 -1.97 -0.47
C SER A 11 26.57 -2.88 0.06
N LYS A 12 25.66 -2.34 0.86
CA LYS A 12 24.53 -3.12 1.41
C LYS A 12 23.69 -3.76 0.29
N GLY A 13 23.41 -3.02 -0.79
CA GLY A 13 22.65 -3.54 -1.94
C GLY A 13 23.37 -4.66 -2.67
N TYR A 14 24.67 -4.56 -2.84
CA TYR A 14 25.45 -5.67 -3.41
C TYR A 14 25.46 -6.89 -2.51
N ARG A 15 25.61 -6.74 -1.20
CA ARG A 15 25.51 -7.87 -0.24
C ARG A 15 24.15 -8.55 -0.29
N GLN A 16 23.06 -7.79 -0.40
CA GLN A 16 21.72 -8.32 -0.56
C GLN A 16 21.58 -9.16 -1.83
N ARG A 17 22.08 -8.66 -2.97
CA ARG A 17 22.08 -9.42 -4.23
C ARG A 17 22.91 -10.70 -4.15
N VAL A 18 24.07 -10.65 -3.49
CA VAL A 18 24.90 -11.84 -3.26
C VAL A 18 24.15 -12.85 -2.38
N GLY A 19 23.49 -12.41 -1.29
CA GLY A 19 22.69 -13.28 -0.45
C GLY A 19 21.52 -13.93 -1.21
N LEU A 20 20.83 -13.15 -2.03
CA LEU A 20 19.74 -13.68 -2.86
C LEU A 20 20.26 -14.69 -3.90
N ALA A 21 21.37 -14.38 -4.58
CA ALA A 21 22.01 -15.31 -5.50
C ALA A 21 22.43 -16.61 -4.80
N GLN A 22 23.01 -16.52 -3.60
CA GLN A 22 23.39 -17.68 -2.79
C GLN A 22 22.18 -18.54 -2.44
N ALA A 23 21.06 -17.92 -2.04
CA ALA A 23 19.84 -18.65 -1.70
C ALA A 23 19.21 -19.35 -2.92
N MET A 24 19.53 -18.92 -4.13
CA MET A 24 18.99 -19.48 -5.37
C MET A 24 19.91 -20.50 -6.06
N ILE A 25 21.16 -20.68 -5.63
CA ILE A 25 22.13 -21.57 -6.30
C ILE A 25 21.63 -23.01 -6.43
N HIS A 26 20.89 -23.50 -5.41
CA HIS A 26 20.38 -24.86 -5.35
C HIS A 26 18.96 -25.00 -5.91
N ASP A 27 18.45 -23.97 -6.59
CA ASP A 27 17.16 -23.93 -7.25
C ASP A 27 15.96 -24.35 -6.36
N PRO A 28 15.75 -23.72 -5.20
CA PRO A 28 14.70 -24.11 -4.25
C PRO A 28 13.30 -23.85 -4.83
N GLU A 29 12.34 -24.71 -4.48
CA GLU A 29 10.92 -24.49 -4.79
C GLU A 29 10.30 -23.39 -3.92
N VAL A 30 10.80 -23.23 -2.68
CA VAL A 30 10.35 -22.24 -1.70
C VAL A 30 11.53 -21.38 -1.29
N LEU A 31 11.38 -20.06 -1.38
CA LEU A 31 12.38 -19.08 -0.96
C LEU A 31 11.82 -18.18 0.15
N ILE A 32 12.55 -18.12 1.26
CA ILE A 32 12.20 -17.26 2.41
C ILE A 32 13.23 -16.14 2.50
N LEU A 33 12.76 -14.88 2.47
CA LEU A 33 13.57 -13.68 2.51
C LEU A 33 13.20 -12.85 3.74
N ASP A 34 14.19 -12.55 4.55
CA ASP A 34 14.01 -11.66 5.71
C ASP A 34 14.50 -10.27 5.39
N GLU A 35 13.56 -9.28 5.45
CA GLU A 35 13.81 -7.86 5.19
C GLU A 35 14.63 -7.60 3.90
N PRO A 36 14.28 -8.16 2.73
CA PRO A 36 15.13 -8.16 1.54
C PRO A 36 15.38 -6.77 0.96
N THR A 37 14.55 -5.78 1.31
CA THR A 37 14.60 -4.41 0.79
C THR A 37 15.16 -3.41 1.79
N SER A 38 15.43 -3.84 3.01
CA SER A 38 15.82 -2.95 4.12
C SER A 38 17.15 -2.24 3.86
N GLY A 39 17.14 -0.89 3.96
CA GLY A 39 18.33 -0.03 3.87
C GLY A 39 18.98 0.03 2.50
N LEU A 40 18.21 -0.20 1.46
CA LEU A 40 18.58 0.07 0.08
C LEU A 40 18.27 1.51 -0.29
N ASP A 41 19.03 2.07 -1.21
CA ASP A 41 18.67 3.33 -1.85
C ASP A 41 17.51 3.15 -2.83
N PRO A 42 16.80 4.23 -3.23
CA PRO A 42 15.61 4.14 -4.09
C PRO A 42 15.83 3.38 -5.41
N ASN A 43 17.01 3.51 -6.03
CA ASN A 43 17.29 2.84 -7.30
C ASN A 43 17.50 1.34 -7.09
N GLN A 44 18.30 0.97 -6.08
CA GLN A 44 18.51 -0.43 -5.70
C GLN A 44 17.21 -1.12 -5.27
N LEU A 45 16.34 -0.38 -4.60
CA LEU A 45 15.03 -0.86 -4.17
C LEU A 45 14.18 -1.29 -5.36
N VAL A 46 14.11 -0.48 -6.42
CA VAL A 46 13.35 -0.81 -7.65
C VAL A 46 13.89 -2.10 -8.27
N GLU A 47 15.21 -2.20 -8.43
CA GLU A 47 15.85 -3.38 -9.04
C GLU A 47 15.62 -4.67 -8.23
N ILE A 48 15.72 -4.60 -6.90
CA ILE A 48 15.47 -5.77 -6.04
C ILE A 48 14.00 -6.16 -6.05
N ARG A 49 13.05 -5.22 -6.05
CA ARG A 49 11.62 -5.50 -6.20
C ARG A 49 11.32 -6.25 -7.50
N GLU A 50 11.86 -5.78 -8.62
CA GLU A 50 11.67 -6.43 -9.92
C GLU A 50 12.24 -7.85 -9.92
N LEU A 51 13.42 -8.05 -9.33
CA LEU A 51 14.05 -9.36 -9.20
C LEU A 51 13.20 -10.31 -8.35
N ILE A 52 12.72 -9.86 -7.17
CA ILE A 52 11.85 -10.64 -6.30
C ILE A 52 10.55 -11.02 -7.03
N ARG A 53 9.90 -10.08 -7.72
CA ARG A 53 8.69 -10.36 -8.51
C ARG A 53 8.93 -11.38 -9.62
N LYS A 54 10.08 -11.30 -10.30
CA LYS A 54 10.44 -12.27 -11.33
C LYS A 54 10.59 -13.67 -10.75
N ILE A 55 11.28 -13.80 -9.62
CA ILE A 55 11.44 -15.09 -8.92
C ILE A 55 10.08 -15.61 -8.46
N GLY A 56 9.22 -14.77 -7.88
CA GLY A 56 7.89 -15.14 -7.39
C GLY A 56 6.91 -15.64 -8.46
N LYS A 57 7.18 -15.37 -9.75
CA LYS A 57 6.39 -15.95 -10.86
C LYS A 57 6.66 -17.44 -11.08
N GLU A 58 7.83 -17.91 -10.71
CA GLU A 58 8.31 -19.27 -10.96
C GLU A 58 8.36 -20.11 -9.68
N LYS A 59 8.45 -19.45 -8.51
CA LYS A 59 8.68 -20.09 -7.22
C LYS A 59 7.73 -19.56 -6.15
N THR A 60 7.52 -20.36 -5.11
CA THR A 60 6.85 -19.90 -3.90
C THR A 60 7.82 -19.02 -3.11
N LEU A 61 7.46 -17.74 -2.93
CA LEU A 61 8.30 -16.80 -2.24
C LEU A 61 7.56 -16.24 -1.00
N MET A 62 8.19 -16.32 0.15
CA MET A 62 7.75 -15.68 1.38
C MET A 62 8.78 -14.64 1.79
N LEU A 63 8.32 -13.43 2.12
CA LEU A 63 9.20 -12.39 2.64
C LEU A 63 8.64 -11.78 3.92
N SER A 64 9.52 -11.43 4.85
CA SER A 64 9.17 -10.58 5.97
C SER A 64 9.50 -9.12 5.65
N THR A 65 8.67 -8.21 6.09
CA THR A 65 8.95 -6.77 6.04
C THR A 65 8.10 -6.00 7.05
N HIS A 66 8.65 -4.92 7.57
CA HIS A 66 7.90 -3.93 8.36
C HIS A 66 7.47 -2.73 7.50
N ILE A 67 7.82 -2.71 6.22
CA ILE A 67 7.50 -1.62 5.27
C ILE A 67 6.28 -2.03 4.46
N MET A 68 5.12 -1.51 4.82
CA MET A 68 3.84 -1.87 4.20
C MET A 68 3.81 -1.62 2.70
N GLN A 69 4.44 -0.53 2.22
CA GLN A 69 4.54 -0.23 0.79
C GLN A 69 5.32 -1.29 0.01
N GLU A 70 6.26 -2.00 0.68
CA GLU A 70 6.97 -3.11 0.05
C GLU A 70 6.06 -4.32 -0.14
N ALA A 71 5.31 -4.67 0.91
CA ALA A 71 4.33 -5.75 0.84
C ALA A 71 3.27 -5.48 -0.25
N GLU A 72 2.72 -4.26 -0.31
CA GLU A 72 1.78 -3.84 -1.36
C GLU A 72 2.38 -3.94 -2.76
N ALA A 73 3.66 -3.57 -2.90
CA ALA A 73 4.33 -3.53 -4.18
C ALA A 73 4.72 -4.92 -4.70
N ILE A 74 5.01 -5.90 -3.83
CA ILE A 74 5.64 -7.16 -4.21
C ILE A 74 4.70 -8.36 -4.04
N CYS A 75 3.86 -8.36 -2.98
CA CYS A 75 3.15 -9.55 -2.53
C CYS A 75 1.73 -9.65 -3.10
N ASP A 76 1.34 -10.87 -3.51
CA ASP A 76 -0.04 -11.19 -3.89
C ASP A 76 -0.93 -11.46 -2.66
N ARG A 77 -0.32 -11.92 -1.57
CA ARG A 77 -0.97 -12.26 -0.30
C ARG A 77 -0.15 -11.73 0.88
N VAL A 78 -0.83 -11.25 1.90
CA VAL A 78 -0.21 -10.70 3.10
C VAL A 78 -0.75 -11.40 4.33
N VAL A 79 0.16 -11.78 5.23
CA VAL A 79 -0.13 -12.27 6.58
C VAL A 79 0.35 -11.20 7.56
N ILE A 80 -0.57 -10.68 8.38
CA ILE A 80 -0.25 -9.68 9.40
C ILE A 80 -0.15 -10.37 10.76
N LEU A 81 0.99 -10.18 11.41
CA LEU A 81 1.26 -10.71 12.74
C LEU A 81 1.22 -9.57 13.78
N SER A 82 0.51 -9.78 14.88
CA SER A 82 0.51 -8.88 16.03
C SER A 82 0.54 -9.69 17.32
N LYS A 83 1.45 -9.37 18.22
CA LYS A 83 1.63 -10.04 19.54
C LYS A 83 1.74 -11.58 19.45
N GLY A 84 2.32 -12.09 18.35
CA GLY A 84 2.49 -13.52 18.13
C GLY A 84 1.29 -14.24 17.50
N GLU A 85 0.21 -13.52 17.17
CA GLU A 85 -1.00 -14.04 16.55
C GLU A 85 -1.17 -13.53 15.14
N ILE A 86 -1.79 -14.33 14.25
CA ILE A 86 -2.18 -13.90 12.92
C ILE A 86 -3.47 -13.09 13.04
N VAL A 87 -3.39 -11.78 12.78
CA VAL A 87 -4.55 -10.89 12.82
C VAL A 87 -5.18 -10.67 11.44
N ALA A 88 -4.45 -10.96 10.38
CA ALA A 88 -5.00 -11.01 9.02
C ALA A 88 -4.20 -11.98 8.15
N ASP A 89 -4.90 -12.67 7.24
CA ASP A 89 -4.35 -13.53 6.20
C ASP A 89 -5.24 -13.42 4.95
N THR A 90 -4.80 -12.61 3.97
CA THR A 90 -5.68 -12.23 2.86
C THR A 90 -4.88 -11.82 1.61
N PRO A 91 -5.45 -11.96 0.40
CA PRO A 91 -4.88 -11.37 -0.81
C PRO A 91 -4.71 -9.85 -0.66
N THR A 92 -3.57 -9.32 -1.11
CA THR A 92 -3.23 -7.89 -1.01
C THR A 92 -4.34 -7.00 -1.59
N GLN A 93 -4.98 -7.41 -2.68
CA GLN A 93 -6.09 -6.67 -3.31
C GLN A 93 -7.33 -6.56 -2.41
N ARG A 94 -7.61 -7.55 -1.56
CA ARG A 94 -8.75 -7.54 -0.64
C ARG A 94 -8.54 -6.65 0.58
N LEU A 95 -7.30 -6.45 1.00
CA LEU A 95 -6.99 -5.54 2.11
C LEU A 95 -7.45 -4.10 1.84
N HIS A 96 -7.51 -3.70 0.58
CA HIS A 96 -8.04 -2.41 0.16
C HIS A 96 -9.58 -2.36 0.12
N SER A 97 -10.25 -3.52 0.00
CA SER A 97 -11.69 -3.61 -0.20
C SER A 97 -12.49 -3.95 1.07
N ASP A 98 -11.88 -4.66 2.03
CA ASP A 98 -12.61 -5.26 3.17
C ASP A 98 -12.94 -4.30 4.31
N SER A 99 -12.50 -3.04 4.25
CA SER A 99 -12.84 -2.08 5.32
C SER A 99 -14.31 -1.61 5.32
N GLY A 100 -15.13 -2.07 4.37
CA GLY A 100 -16.55 -1.64 4.25
C GLY A 100 -16.73 -0.13 4.01
N ILE A 101 -15.76 0.68 4.43
CA ILE A 101 -15.78 2.13 4.32
C ILE A 101 -14.99 2.55 3.09
N LYS A 102 -15.66 3.16 2.14
CA LYS A 102 -15.01 3.79 0.98
C LYS A 102 -14.71 5.25 1.26
N THR A 103 -13.51 5.67 0.94
CA THR A 103 -13.05 7.04 1.13
C THR A 103 -12.86 7.71 -0.22
N VAL A 104 -13.40 8.90 -0.37
CA VAL A 104 -13.20 9.75 -1.55
C VAL A 104 -12.51 11.03 -1.15
N PHE A 105 -11.46 11.37 -1.87
CA PHE A 105 -10.89 12.72 -1.86
C PHE A 105 -11.60 13.57 -2.91
N VAL A 106 -12.05 14.76 -2.49
CA VAL A 106 -12.64 15.74 -3.40
C VAL A 106 -12.04 17.12 -3.13
N GLU A 107 -11.74 17.81 -4.21
CA GLU A 107 -11.35 19.23 -4.21
C GLU A 107 -12.34 20.02 -5.06
N PHE A 108 -12.83 21.12 -4.55
CA PHE A 108 -13.76 22.01 -5.26
C PHE A 108 -13.08 23.35 -5.58
N GLU A 109 -13.53 23.97 -6.66
CA GLU A 109 -13.25 25.38 -6.89
C GLU A 109 -14.15 26.20 -5.96
N GLY A 110 -13.53 27.05 -5.12
CA GLY A 110 -14.24 27.84 -4.12
C GLY A 110 -14.33 27.18 -2.75
N GLU A 111 -14.97 27.88 -1.82
CA GLU A 111 -15.07 27.45 -0.42
C GLU A 111 -16.28 26.53 -0.20
N VAL A 112 -16.01 25.34 0.28
CA VAL A 112 -17.03 24.36 0.70
C VAL A 112 -16.80 24.02 2.16
N THR A 113 -17.85 24.07 2.96
CA THR A 113 -17.77 23.80 4.39
C THR A 113 -18.00 22.33 4.70
N LYS A 114 -17.40 21.86 5.81
CA LYS A 114 -17.64 20.52 6.36
C LYS A 114 -19.14 20.23 6.55
N SER A 115 -19.89 21.24 7.02
CA SER A 115 -21.34 21.11 7.29
C SER A 115 -22.15 20.84 6.03
N GLN A 116 -21.76 21.41 4.89
CA GLN A 116 -22.40 21.16 3.59
C GLN A 116 -22.13 19.72 3.13
N LEU A 117 -20.89 19.27 3.22
CA LEU A 117 -20.48 17.92 2.80
C LEU A 117 -21.08 16.83 3.66
N MET A 118 -21.28 17.07 4.95
CA MET A 118 -21.97 16.14 5.86
C MET A 118 -23.45 15.92 5.53
N LYS A 119 -24.06 16.79 4.71
CA LYS A 119 -25.46 16.61 4.24
C LYS A 119 -25.57 15.63 3.07
N ILE A 120 -24.45 15.28 2.44
CA ILE A 120 -24.44 14.30 1.34
C ILE A 120 -24.87 12.95 1.93
N LYS A 121 -25.85 12.31 1.30
CA LYS A 121 -26.40 11.03 1.75
C LYS A 121 -25.32 9.96 1.87
N ASP A 122 -25.33 9.22 2.97
CA ASP A 122 -24.40 8.12 3.29
C ASP A 122 -22.94 8.55 3.51
N ILE A 123 -22.68 9.85 3.70
CA ILE A 123 -21.39 10.33 4.21
C ILE A 123 -21.45 10.37 5.74
N GLU A 124 -20.60 9.58 6.38
CA GLU A 124 -20.56 9.43 7.85
C GLU A 124 -19.50 10.34 8.49
N ARG A 125 -18.47 10.64 7.76
CA ARG A 125 -17.34 11.45 8.25
C ARG A 125 -16.73 12.28 7.14
N VAL A 126 -16.40 13.53 7.47
CA VAL A 126 -15.69 14.47 6.58
C VAL A 126 -14.48 15.01 7.32
N VAL A 127 -13.31 14.93 6.68
CA VAL A 127 -12.02 15.41 7.22
C VAL A 127 -11.36 16.28 6.16
N GLN A 128 -10.87 17.44 6.56
CA GLN A 128 -10.10 18.31 5.67
C GLN A 128 -8.71 17.69 5.43
N LYS A 129 -8.27 17.66 4.18
CA LYS A 129 -6.95 17.18 3.77
C LYS A 129 -6.42 18.12 2.69
N ASP A 130 -5.32 18.77 2.96
CA ASP A 130 -4.72 19.77 2.07
C ASP A 130 -5.74 20.83 1.62
N LYS A 131 -5.94 20.97 0.31
CA LYS A 131 -6.93 21.89 -0.27
C LYS A 131 -8.31 21.28 -0.48
N GLY A 132 -8.51 20.03 -0.09
CA GLY A 132 -9.74 19.29 -0.33
C GLY A 132 -10.27 18.60 0.92
N TRP A 133 -11.13 17.62 0.70
CA TRP A 133 -11.88 16.91 1.72
C TRP A 133 -11.83 15.40 1.51
N LEU A 134 -11.65 14.65 2.57
CA LEU A 134 -11.86 13.19 2.62
C LEU A 134 -13.26 12.92 3.13
N LEU A 135 -14.07 12.24 2.31
CA LEU A 135 -15.42 11.81 2.63
C LEU A 135 -15.45 10.29 2.80
N TYR A 136 -15.98 9.84 3.93
CA TYR A 136 -16.05 8.44 4.30
C TYR A 136 -17.49 7.94 4.19
N SER A 137 -17.70 6.80 3.52
CA SER A 137 -19.01 6.19 3.31
C SER A 137 -18.92 4.67 3.52
N SER A 138 -19.83 4.11 4.31
CA SER A 138 -20.03 2.65 4.45
C SER A 138 -20.99 2.07 3.39
N SER A 139 -21.67 2.92 2.61
CA SER A 139 -22.69 2.54 1.64
C SER A 139 -22.22 2.71 0.19
N GLY A 140 -21.23 1.91 -0.24
CA GLY A 140 -20.78 1.87 -1.62
C GLY A 140 -19.92 3.07 -2.04
N ASP A 141 -19.78 3.30 -3.35
CA ASP A 141 -18.95 4.36 -3.92
C ASP A 141 -19.62 5.73 -3.73
N PRO A 142 -19.00 6.67 -2.99
CA PRO A 142 -19.59 7.99 -2.75
C PRO A 142 -19.44 8.98 -3.92
N ARG A 143 -18.60 8.70 -4.92
CA ARG A 143 -18.35 9.62 -6.04
C ARG A 143 -19.60 10.08 -6.78
N PRO A 144 -20.57 9.21 -7.12
CA PRO A 144 -21.80 9.67 -7.78
C PRO A 144 -22.62 10.63 -6.92
N LYS A 145 -22.61 10.45 -5.59
CA LYS A 145 -23.32 11.33 -4.66
C LYS A 145 -22.65 12.68 -4.53
N VAL A 146 -21.32 12.70 -4.47
CA VAL A 146 -20.51 13.93 -4.47
C VAL A 146 -20.69 14.71 -5.77
N SER A 147 -20.69 14.02 -6.92
CA SER A 147 -20.93 14.65 -8.21
C SER A 147 -22.33 15.28 -8.32
N ARG A 148 -23.37 14.61 -7.82
CA ARG A 148 -24.73 15.16 -7.78
C ARG A 148 -24.80 16.40 -6.86
N PHE A 149 -24.20 16.31 -5.68
CA PHE A 149 -24.11 17.45 -4.75
C PHE A 149 -23.44 18.65 -5.40
N SER A 150 -22.34 18.46 -6.15
CA SER A 150 -21.66 19.57 -6.83
C SER A 150 -22.56 20.24 -7.87
N GLN A 151 -23.33 19.46 -8.64
CA GLN A 151 -24.29 19.98 -9.62
C GLN A 151 -25.41 20.79 -8.95
N GLU A 152 -25.98 20.26 -7.86
CA GLU A 152 -27.07 20.92 -7.11
C GLU A 152 -26.64 22.25 -6.49
N HIS A 153 -25.35 22.39 -6.16
CA HIS A 153 -24.79 23.59 -5.51
C HIS A 153 -23.96 24.47 -6.46
N ASN A 154 -23.97 24.17 -7.78
CA ASN A 154 -23.17 24.87 -8.80
C ASN A 154 -21.67 24.94 -8.44
N LEU A 155 -21.12 23.87 -7.88
CA LEU A 155 -19.71 23.75 -7.53
C LEU A 155 -18.93 23.05 -8.62
N ILE A 156 -17.74 23.54 -8.94
CA ILE A 156 -16.82 22.88 -9.88
C ILE A 156 -15.94 21.93 -9.09
N ILE A 157 -15.91 20.65 -9.50
CA ILE A 157 -14.99 19.66 -8.95
C ILE A 157 -13.66 19.76 -9.68
N LEU A 158 -12.58 20.02 -8.97
CA LEU A 158 -11.21 20.01 -9.49
C LEU A 158 -10.60 18.62 -9.43
N THR A 159 -10.88 17.90 -8.36
CA THR A 159 -10.41 16.53 -8.16
C THR A 159 -11.50 15.68 -7.51
N LEU A 160 -11.71 14.45 -8.00
CA LEU A 160 -12.61 13.47 -7.41
C LEU A 160 -11.99 12.07 -7.55
N GLN A 161 -11.39 11.60 -6.49
CA GLN A 161 -10.62 10.37 -6.51
C GLN A 161 -11.02 9.43 -5.37
N LEU A 162 -11.23 8.15 -5.70
CA LEU A 162 -11.40 7.13 -4.67
C LEU A 162 -10.04 6.90 -4.00
N GLU A 163 -9.97 7.18 -2.71
CA GLU A 163 -8.79 6.85 -1.92
C GLU A 163 -8.88 5.39 -1.45
N GLN A 164 -7.89 4.62 -1.82
CA GLN A 164 -7.71 3.28 -1.25
C GLN A 164 -7.01 3.42 0.10
N LYS A 165 -7.53 2.74 1.13
CA LYS A 165 -6.76 2.62 2.38
C LYS A 165 -5.43 1.95 2.07
N SER A 166 -4.34 2.58 2.45
CA SER A 166 -3.04 1.93 2.38
C SER A 166 -2.97 0.75 3.34
N LEU A 167 -2.16 -0.26 3.02
CA LEU A 167 -1.90 -1.39 3.93
C LEU A 167 -1.45 -0.89 5.31
N ALA A 168 -0.70 0.20 5.37
CA ALA A 168 -0.28 0.82 6.62
C ALA A 168 -1.46 1.30 7.49
N ALA A 169 -2.52 1.85 6.87
CA ALA A 169 -3.72 2.24 7.59
C ALA A 169 -4.51 1.02 8.10
N VAL A 170 -4.62 -0.02 7.28
CA VAL A 170 -5.25 -1.29 7.66
C VAL A 170 -4.47 -1.97 8.80
N PHE A 171 -3.14 -2.02 8.69
CA PHE A 171 -2.27 -2.55 9.73
C PHE A 171 -2.49 -1.84 11.07
N LYS A 172 -2.51 -0.50 11.06
CA LYS A 172 -2.76 0.30 12.26
C LYS A 172 -4.13 0.00 12.89
N ASP A 173 -5.16 -0.17 12.06
CA ASP A 173 -6.52 -0.48 12.53
C ASP A 173 -6.60 -1.88 13.17
N LEU A 174 -5.79 -2.85 12.70
CA LEU A 174 -5.78 -4.25 13.18
C LEU A 174 -4.86 -4.47 14.39
N THR A 175 -3.88 -3.59 14.64
CA THR A 175 -2.87 -3.78 15.68
C THR A 175 -3.04 -2.87 16.91
N ASN A 176 -3.98 -1.94 16.87
CA ASN A 176 -4.41 -1.12 18.02
C ASN A 176 -5.55 -1.80 18.75
#